data_a134ffeae1b5297f09bb6fc0dadbeead
#
_entry.id   a134ffeae1b5297f09bb6fc0dadbeead
#
_cell.length_a   1.000
_cell.length_b   1.000
_cell.length_c   1.000
_cell.angle_alpha   90.00
_cell.angle_beta   90.00
_cell.angle_gamma   90.00
#
_symmetry.space_group_name_H-M   'P 1'
#
loop_
_entity.id
_entity.type
_entity.pdbx_description
1 polymer ?
#
loop_
_entity_poly.entity_id
_entity_poly.type
_entity_poly.pdbx_seq_one_letter_code
_entity_poly.pdbx_strand_id
1 'polypeptide(L)'
;MNKGIVIKSTGSWYSVKSENGDIVACTIKGNFRLKGIKSTNPIAVGDHVEFRLAEKESEDNTNIINGLITNIIERKNYIIRKSPNLSKQSHIIASNIDESFLVVTINYPITTATFIDRFLVSAEAYRIPCSLIFNKIDRYNHEQTRQMDAMIELYEKIGYRCLKTSTKKNIGINTLKSWMKNKTNVFAGHSGVGKSTLINTIEPGLNLKTKEISDYHQTGKHTTTFSEMFELSFGGYIIDTPGIKGFGVLEMEKEEISHYFPEMFKLLEKCQYYNCTHTHEPGCEVKKYVNEGEIADSRYFSYLGLLNTDDKYRN
;
A
#
# COMPACT_ATOMS: atom_id res chain seq x y z
N MET A 1 -26.88 6.13 16.21
CA MET A 1 -26.02 5.22 15.45
C MET A 1 -24.61 5.70 15.67
N ASN A 2 -23.71 4.84 16.15
CA ASN A 2 -22.32 5.23 16.39
C ASN A 2 -21.49 5.06 15.12
N LYS A 3 -20.46 5.89 14.95
CA LYS A 3 -19.49 5.78 13.87
C LYS A 3 -18.11 5.43 14.42
N GLY A 4 -17.30 4.78 13.61
CA GLY A 4 -15.94 4.44 14.00
C GLY A 4 -15.11 3.90 12.83
N ILE A 5 -13.84 3.62 13.12
CA ILE A 5 -12.89 3.06 12.17
C ILE A 5 -12.49 1.64 12.60
N VAL A 6 -12.43 0.72 11.66
CA VAL A 6 -11.98 -0.66 11.93
C VAL A 6 -10.47 -0.67 12.06
N ILE A 7 -9.97 -0.93 13.27
CA ILE A 7 -8.53 -0.97 13.56
C ILE A 7 -7.95 -2.37 13.58
N LYS A 8 -8.80 -3.41 13.70
CA LYS A 8 -8.37 -4.82 13.64
C LYS A 8 -9.48 -5.70 13.09
N SER A 9 -9.11 -6.69 12.27
CA SER A 9 -10.03 -7.69 11.72
C SER A 9 -9.45 -9.08 11.96
N THR A 10 -10.24 -9.97 12.59
CA THR A 10 -9.88 -11.38 12.80
C THR A 10 -10.73 -12.32 11.95
N GLY A 11 -11.48 -11.78 10.99
CA GLY A 11 -12.40 -12.51 10.13
C GLY A 11 -13.81 -12.69 10.73
N SER A 12 -13.94 -12.93 12.03
CA SER A 12 -15.23 -13.06 12.73
C SER A 12 -15.54 -11.87 13.63
N TRP A 13 -14.51 -11.23 14.15
CA TRP A 13 -14.57 -10.09 15.06
C TRP A 13 -13.76 -8.90 14.52
N TYR A 14 -14.25 -7.71 14.80
CA TYR A 14 -13.66 -6.44 14.39
C TYR A 14 -13.51 -5.55 15.61
N SER A 15 -12.31 -5.02 15.83
CA SER A 15 -12.12 -3.93 16.79
C SER A 15 -12.40 -2.61 16.08
N VAL A 16 -13.39 -1.89 16.54
CA VAL A 16 -13.82 -0.60 15.99
C VAL A 16 -13.48 0.48 17.01
N LYS A 17 -12.66 1.45 16.60
CA LYS A 17 -12.42 2.66 17.39
C LYS A 17 -13.54 3.65 17.09
N SER A 18 -14.35 3.98 18.09
CA SER A 18 -15.45 4.96 17.99
C SER A 18 -14.90 6.39 17.87
N GLU A 19 -15.75 7.33 17.45
CA GLU A 19 -15.42 8.77 17.43
C GLU A 19 -15.07 9.31 18.82
N ASN A 20 -15.57 8.68 19.89
CA ASN A 20 -15.27 9.06 21.28
C ASN A 20 -13.93 8.47 21.78
N GLY A 21 -13.25 7.65 20.95
CA GLY A 21 -11.97 7.00 21.28
C GLY A 21 -12.11 5.61 21.91
N ASP A 22 -13.32 5.12 22.22
CA ASP A 22 -13.55 3.82 22.79
C ASP A 22 -13.31 2.71 21.75
N ILE A 23 -12.72 1.60 22.18
CA ILE A 23 -12.54 0.40 21.34
C ILE A 23 -13.69 -0.57 21.63
N VAL A 24 -14.50 -0.83 20.60
CA VAL A 24 -15.67 -1.71 20.68
C VAL A 24 -15.41 -2.99 19.88
N ALA A 25 -15.60 -4.16 20.50
CA ALA A 25 -15.58 -5.43 19.82
C ALA A 25 -16.88 -5.62 19.03
N CYS A 26 -16.80 -5.64 17.70
CA CYS A 26 -17.95 -5.70 16.82
C CYS A 26 -18.02 -6.99 16.01
N THR A 27 -19.24 -7.40 15.69
CA THR A 27 -19.56 -8.44 14.71
C THR A 27 -20.35 -7.88 13.55
N ILE A 28 -20.59 -8.69 12.51
CA ILE A 28 -21.46 -8.33 11.38
C ILE A 28 -22.70 -9.21 11.37
N LYS A 29 -23.81 -8.69 10.85
CA LYS A 29 -25.01 -9.49 10.63
C LYS A 29 -24.81 -10.45 9.46
N GLY A 30 -25.24 -11.72 9.57
CA GLY A 30 -24.94 -12.81 8.64
C GLY A 30 -25.30 -12.60 7.15
N ASN A 31 -26.10 -11.58 6.83
CA ASN A 31 -26.50 -11.23 5.46
C ASN A 31 -25.80 -9.97 4.92
N PHE A 32 -24.68 -9.57 5.51
CA PHE A 32 -23.96 -8.39 5.08
C PHE A 32 -23.23 -8.65 3.77
N ARG A 33 -23.87 -8.33 2.64
CA ARG A 33 -23.27 -8.42 1.30
C ARG A 33 -23.04 -7.02 0.75
N LEU A 34 -21.77 -6.67 0.53
CA LEU A 34 -21.45 -5.48 -0.27
C LEU A 34 -21.86 -5.73 -1.72
N LYS A 35 -22.65 -4.82 -2.30
CA LYS A 35 -22.99 -4.86 -3.73
C LYS A 35 -21.69 -4.87 -4.55
N GLY A 36 -21.47 -5.94 -5.31
CA GLY A 36 -20.36 -6.06 -6.25
C GLY A 36 -19.07 -6.73 -5.76
N ILE A 37 -18.91 -6.99 -4.46
CA ILE A 37 -17.69 -7.66 -3.93
C ILE A 37 -18.05 -9.05 -3.44
N LYS A 38 -17.59 -10.08 -4.16
CA LYS A 38 -17.66 -11.48 -3.73
C LYS A 38 -16.48 -11.77 -2.77
N SER A 39 -16.53 -11.25 -1.55
CA SER A 39 -15.51 -11.50 -0.51
C SER A 39 -16.14 -12.27 0.65
N THR A 40 -15.39 -13.23 1.20
CA THR A 40 -15.77 -13.95 2.44
C THR A 40 -15.68 -13.05 3.67
N ASN A 41 -14.88 -12.00 3.63
CA ASN A 41 -14.78 -10.97 4.67
C ASN A 41 -15.00 -9.58 4.05
N PRO A 42 -16.20 -9.01 4.21
CA PRO A 42 -16.53 -7.74 3.56
C PRO A 42 -15.90 -6.52 4.23
N ILE A 43 -15.40 -6.66 5.47
CA ILE A 43 -14.85 -5.56 6.27
C ILE A 43 -13.33 -5.68 6.36
N ALA A 44 -12.64 -4.58 6.09
CA ALA A 44 -11.20 -4.46 6.15
C ALA A 44 -10.74 -3.46 7.21
N VAL A 45 -9.49 -3.56 7.60
CA VAL A 45 -8.84 -2.54 8.44
C VAL A 45 -8.79 -1.21 7.67
N GLY A 46 -9.16 -0.12 8.34
CA GLY A 46 -9.31 1.21 7.75
C GLY A 46 -10.73 1.54 7.29
N ASP A 47 -11.67 0.58 7.33
CA ASP A 47 -13.07 0.89 7.00
C ASP A 47 -13.69 1.83 8.02
N HIS A 48 -14.37 2.84 7.53
CA HIS A 48 -15.30 3.63 8.32
C HIS A 48 -16.65 2.92 8.36
N VAL A 49 -17.17 2.69 9.57
CA VAL A 49 -18.37 1.88 9.77
C VAL A 49 -19.36 2.60 10.67
N GLU A 50 -20.64 2.25 10.47
CA GLU A 50 -21.71 2.54 11.42
C GLU A 50 -22.04 1.28 12.21
N PHE A 51 -22.20 1.41 13.52
CA PHE A 51 -22.50 0.29 14.39
C PHE A 51 -23.47 0.68 15.50
N ARG A 52 -24.13 -0.36 16.07
CA ARG A 52 -24.97 -0.24 17.24
C ARG A 52 -24.33 -1.00 18.39
N LEU A 53 -24.39 -0.45 19.60
CA LEU A 53 -24.00 -1.18 20.79
C LEU A 53 -25.07 -2.25 21.05
N ALA A 54 -24.64 -3.46 21.39
CA ALA A 54 -25.55 -4.50 21.86
C ALA A 54 -26.07 -4.11 23.24
N GLU A 55 -27.39 -4.18 23.45
CA GLU A 55 -27.98 -4.07 24.78
C GLU A 55 -27.42 -5.20 25.64
N LYS A 56 -26.93 -4.85 26.83
CA LYS A 56 -26.31 -5.81 27.76
C LYS A 56 -27.32 -6.85 28.21
N GLU A 57 -27.21 -8.07 27.73
CA GLU A 57 -27.51 -9.26 28.45
C GLU A 57 -26.25 -10.10 28.59
N SER A 58 -25.45 -9.90 29.63
CA SER A 58 -24.38 -10.83 29.98
C SER A 58 -24.23 -10.88 31.51
N GLU A 59 -24.51 -12.03 32.07
CA GLU A 59 -24.30 -12.39 33.46
C GLU A 59 -22.81 -12.52 33.85
N ASP A 60 -21.90 -12.40 32.88
CA ASP A 60 -20.45 -12.47 33.11
C ASP A 60 -19.82 -11.06 33.21
N ASN A 61 -19.17 -10.85 34.34
CA ASN A 61 -18.49 -9.61 34.78
C ASN A 61 -17.31 -9.14 33.87
N THR A 62 -17.34 -9.38 32.57
CA THR A 62 -16.37 -8.81 31.63
C THR A 62 -16.98 -7.59 30.92
N ASN A 63 -16.45 -6.39 31.20
CA ASN A 63 -16.84 -5.12 30.57
C ASN A 63 -16.51 -5.07 29.06
N ILE A 64 -16.85 -6.09 28.28
CA ILE A 64 -16.69 -6.08 26.84
C ILE A 64 -17.93 -5.44 26.23
N ILE A 65 -17.79 -4.22 25.75
CA ILE A 65 -18.85 -3.53 24.99
C ILE A 65 -18.89 -4.21 23.61
N ASN A 66 -19.94 -4.97 23.35
CA ASN A 66 -20.16 -5.61 22.06
C ASN A 66 -20.96 -4.69 21.14
N GLY A 67 -20.58 -4.67 19.87
CA GLY A 67 -21.25 -3.90 18.84
C GLY A 67 -21.64 -4.75 17.61
N LEU A 68 -22.63 -4.28 16.88
CA LEU A 68 -23.05 -4.85 15.61
C LEU A 68 -22.84 -3.82 14.51
N ILE A 69 -21.93 -4.12 13.57
CA ILE A 69 -21.71 -3.27 12.38
C ILE A 69 -22.95 -3.41 11.47
N THR A 70 -23.52 -2.27 11.12
CA THR A 70 -24.75 -2.17 10.33
C THR A 70 -24.51 -1.61 8.94
N ASN A 71 -23.42 -0.82 8.76
CA ASN A 71 -23.09 -0.23 7.48
C ASN A 71 -21.59 -0.01 7.34
N ILE A 72 -21.07 -0.06 6.10
CA ILE A 72 -19.72 0.35 5.73
C ILE A 72 -19.87 1.62 4.90
N ILE A 73 -19.18 2.68 5.31
CA ILE A 73 -19.13 3.94 4.56
C ILE A 73 -18.29 3.71 3.30
N GLU A 74 -18.66 4.36 2.21
CA GLU A 74 -17.98 4.22 0.91
C GLU A 74 -16.47 4.45 1.05
N ARG A 75 -15.70 3.49 0.52
CA ARG A 75 -14.24 3.52 0.54
C ARG A 75 -13.70 4.44 -0.54
N LYS A 76 -12.75 5.29 -0.22
CA LYS A 76 -12.02 6.08 -1.23
C LYS A 76 -11.07 5.23 -2.06
N ASN A 77 -10.45 4.22 -1.43
CA ASN A 77 -9.57 3.24 -2.03
C ASN A 77 -9.43 2.00 -1.14
N TYR A 78 -8.83 0.94 -1.66
CA TYR A 78 -8.57 -0.29 -0.90
C TYR A 78 -7.48 -1.13 -1.58
N ILE A 79 -6.85 -2.02 -0.84
CA ILE A 79 -5.87 -3.00 -1.33
C ILE A 79 -6.48 -4.39 -1.27
N ILE A 80 -6.34 -5.14 -2.37
CA ILE A 80 -6.80 -6.52 -2.48
C ILE A 80 -5.61 -7.48 -2.41
N ARG A 81 -5.80 -8.62 -1.77
CA ARG A 81 -4.93 -9.77 -1.88
C ARG A 81 -5.72 -10.92 -2.50
N LYS A 82 -5.19 -11.50 -3.58
CA LYS A 82 -5.75 -12.76 -4.13
C LYS A 82 -5.49 -13.91 -3.15
N SER A 83 -6.49 -14.78 -2.98
CA SER A 83 -6.30 -16.03 -2.28
C SER A 83 -5.56 -17.02 -3.20
N PRO A 84 -4.44 -17.62 -2.77
CA PRO A 84 -3.69 -18.58 -3.60
C PRO A 84 -4.49 -19.83 -3.95
N ASN A 85 -5.54 -20.16 -3.19
CA ASN A 85 -6.30 -21.40 -3.32
C ASN A 85 -7.71 -21.24 -3.92
N LEU A 86 -8.18 -20.02 -4.14
CA LEU A 86 -9.54 -19.75 -4.62
C LEU A 86 -9.46 -18.68 -5.71
N SER A 87 -9.33 -19.09 -6.95
CA SER A 87 -9.10 -18.27 -8.15
C SER A 87 -10.14 -17.15 -8.41
N LYS A 88 -11.18 -17.04 -7.59
CA LYS A 88 -12.27 -16.05 -7.72
C LYS A 88 -12.55 -15.23 -6.45
N GLN A 89 -11.80 -15.43 -5.36
CA GLN A 89 -12.03 -14.68 -4.12
C GLN A 89 -10.86 -13.76 -3.82
N SER A 90 -11.13 -12.47 -3.88
CA SER A 90 -10.21 -11.42 -3.44
C SER A 90 -10.55 -11.02 -2.01
N HIS A 91 -9.54 -10.83 -1.17
CA HIS A 91 -9.69 -10.31 0.19
C HIS A 91 -9.19 -8.88 0.23
N ILE A 92 -10.04 -7.96 0.67
CA ILE A 92 -9.61 -6.61 0.97
C ILE A 92 -8.84 -6.67 2.28
N ILE A 93 -7.59 -6.20 2.27
CA ILE A 93 -6.69 -6.25 3.42
C ILE A 93 -6.57 -4.93 4.15
N ALA A 94 -6.75 -3.82 3.44
CA ALA A 94 -6.75 -2.46 3.99
C ALA A 94 -7.58 -1.54 3.10
N SER A 95 -8.13 -0.49 3.67
CA SER A 95 -8.96 0.51 2.98
C SER A 95 -8.68 1.92 3.48
N ASN A 96 -9.15 2.92 2.73
CA ASN A 96 -9.09 4.34 3.08
C ASN A 96 -7.67 4.83 3.39
N ILE A 97 -6.70 4.41 2.57
CA ILE A 97 -5.29 4.75 2.71
C ILE A 97 -5.07 6.16 2.15
N ASP A 98 -4.43 7.03 2.93
CA ASP A 98 -4.08 8.39 2.50
C ASP A 98 -2.74 8.45 1.81
N GLU A 99 -1.79 7.61 2.23
CA GLU A 99 -0.43 7.64 1.74
C GLU A 99 0.23 6.28 1.84
N SER A 100 0.90 5.87 0.78
CA SER A 100 1.82 4.72 0.81
C SER A 100 3.26 5.21 0.72
N PHE A 101 4.13 4.65 1.55
CA PHE A 101 5.57 4.92 1.55
C PHE A 101 6.31 3.70 1.07
N LEU A 102 6.89 3.77 -0.13
CA LEU A 102 7.78 2.73 -0.63
C LEU A 102 9.20 3.01 -0.13
N VAL A 103 9.67 2.20 0.80
CA VAL A 103 11.05 2.30 1.32
C VAL A 103 11.97 1.55 0.39
N VAL A 104 12.94 2.27 -0.17
CA VAL A 104 13.90 1.79 -1.15
C VAL A 104 15.32 2.01 -0.66
N THR A 105 16.24 1.17 -1.14
CA THR A 105 17.68 1.31 -0.87
C THR A 105 18.46 1.03 -2.16
N ILE A 106 19.51 1.81 -2.40
CA ILE A 106 20.41 1.61 -3.55
C ILE A 106 21.24 0.34 -3.36
N ASN A 107 21.58 0.03 -2.11
CA ASN A 107 22.32 -1.17 -1.74
C ASN A 107 21.90 -1.65 -0.34
N TYR A 108 22.11 -2.95 -0.07
CA TYR A 108 21.87 -3.58 1.25
C TYR A 108 20.41 -3.53 1.75
N PRO A 109 19.43 -4.13 1.04
CA PRO A 109 19.46 -4.77 -0.28
C PRO A 109 19.29 -3.79 -1.43
N ILE A 110 19.58 -4.22 -2.66
CA ILE A 110 19.30 -3.43 -3.87
C ILE A 110 17.78 -3.43 -4.11
N THR A 111 17.23 -2.24 -4.35
CA THR A 111 15.86 -2.08 -4.86
C THR A 111 15.96 -1.63 -6.33
N THR A 112 15.50 -2.48 -7.25
CA THR A 112 15.56 -2.20 -8.68
C THR A 112 14.50 -1.18 -9.11
N ALA A 113 14.78 -0.42 -10.18
CA ALA A 113 13.81 0.49 -10.79
C ALA A 113 12.52 -0.26 -11.19
N THR A 114 12.64 -1.44 -11.79
CA THR A 114 11.50 -2.28 -12.17
C THR A 114 10.58 -2.61 -10.97
N PHE A 115 11.16 -2.89 -9.79
CA PHE A 115 10.35 -3.12 -8.59
C PHE A 115 9.63 -1.84 -8.14
N ILE A 116 10.33 -0.69 -8.16
CA ILE A 116 9.72 0.60 -7.82
C ILE A 116 8.57 0.89 -8.78
N ASP A 117 8.79 0.75 -10.07
CA ASP A 117 7.81 1.04 -11.12
C ASP A 117 6.58 0.15 -11.01
N ARG A 118 6.76 -1.16 -10.78
CA ARG A 118 5.64 -2.09 -10.54
C ARG A 118 4.82 -1.72 -9.32
N PHE A 119 5.48 -1.28 -8.26
CA PHE A 119 4.79 -0.81 -7.06
C PHE A 119 3.98 0.46 -7.35
N LEU A 120 4.59 1.44 -8.02
CA LEU A 120 3.94 2.71 -8.38
C LEU A 120 2.72 2.48 -9.29
N VAL A 121 2.84 1.62 -10.31
CA VAL A 121 1.72 1.23 -11.18
C VAL A 121 0.56 0.63 -10.37
N SER A 122 0.87 -0.24 -9.39
CA SER A 122 -0.16 -0.79 -8.52
C SER A 122 -0.77 0.28 -7.62
N ALA A 123 0.02 1.22 -7.09
CA ALA A 123 -0.47 2.32 -6.28
C ALA A 123 -1.42 3.23 -7.07
N GLU A 124 -1.07 3.59 -8.31
CA GLU A 124 -1.91 4.36 -9.22
C GLU A 124 -3.23 3.64 -9.51
N ALA A 125 -3.17 2.35 -9.83
CA ALA A 125 -4.36 1.54 -10.12
C ALA A 125 -5.31 1.43 -8.92
N TYR A 126 -4.78 1.41 -7.69
CA TYR A 126 -5.56 1.46 -6.45
C TYR A 126 -5.94 2.89 -6.02
N ARG A 127 -5.50 3.92 -6.74
CA ARG A 127 -5.69 5.34 -6.40
C ARG A 127 -5.14 5.68 -5.01
N ILE A 128 -3.96 5.13 -4.69
CA ILE A 128 -3.28 5.37 -3.42
C ILE A 128 -2.05 6.24 -3.69
N PRO A 129 -2.02 7.49 -3.17
CA PRO A 129 -0.83 8.34 -3.27
C PRO A 129 0.41 7.62 -2.75
N CYS A 130 1.53 7.73 -3.48
CA CYS A 130 2.78 7.08 -3.13
C CYS A 130 3.93 8.08 -3.05
N SER A 131 4.75 7.93 -2.00
CA SER A 131 6.03 8.62 -1.84
C SER A 131 7.17 7.62 -1.72
N LEU A 132 8.33 7.94 -2.29
CA LEU A 132 9.54 7.11 -2.26
C LEU A 132 10.45 7.55 -1.11
N ILE A 133 10.86 6.60 -0.27
CA ILE A 133 11.73 6.84 0.87
C ILE A 133 13.08 6.17 0.62
N PHE A 134 14.07 6.94 0.20
CA PHE A 134 15.45 6.48 0.00
C PHE A 134 16.14 6.38 1.36
N ASN A 135 16.19 5.16 1.89
CA ASN A 135 16.68 4.90 3.26
C ASN A 135 18.15 4.44 3.28
N LYS A 136 18.76 4.51 4.48
CA LYS A 136 20.16 4.11 4.75
C LYS A 136 21.20 4.95 3.98
N ILE A 137 20.89 6.21 3.70
CA ILE A 137 21.81 7.10 2.95
C ILE A 137 23.17 7.28 3.62
N ASP A 138 23.27 7.02 4.93
CA ASP A 138 24.51 7.03 5.70
C ASP A 138 25.51 5.93 5.29
N ARG A 139 25.05 4.93 4.51
CA ARG A 139 25.86 3.79 4.07
C ARG A 139 26.33 3.89 2.62
N TYR A 140 25.90 4.91 1.90
CA TYR A 140 26.21 5.04 0.47
C TYR A 140 27.57 5.69 0.25
N ASN A 141 28.34 5.12 -0.68
CA ASN A 141 29.50 5.75 -1.24
C ASN A 141 29.11 6.84 -2.26
N HIS A 142 30.10 7.50 -2.85
CA HIS A 142 29.86 8.61 -3.75
C HIS A 142 29.10 8.21 -5.02
N GLU A 143 29.36 7.02 -5.57
CA GLU A 143 28.68 6.52 -6.76
C GLU A 143 27.22 6.14 -6.46
N GLN A 144 26.98 5.44 -5.35
CA GLN A 144 25.63 5.10 -4.89
C GLN A 144 24.80 6.34 -4.57
N THR A 145 25.44 7.40 -4.06
CA THR A 145 24.77 8.68 -3.83
C THR A 145 24.35 9.31 -5.16
N ARG A 146 25.24 9.33 -6.17
CA ARG A 146 24.89 9.83 -7.51
C ARG A 146 23.76 9.02 -8.15
N GLN A 147 23.79 7.69 -8.02
CA GLN A 147 22.72 6.82 -8.50
C GLN A 147 21.38 7.13 -7.81
N MET A 148 21.40 7.31 -6.49
CA MET A 148 20.22 7.72 -5.72
C MET A 148 19.67 9.06 -6.20
N ASP A 149 20.54 10.05 -6.38
CA ASP A 149 20.13 11.39 -6.79
C ASP A 149 19.51 11.39 -8.19
N ALA A 150 20.07 10.63 -9.13
CA ALA A 150 19.49 10.45 -10.46
C ALA A 150 18.12 9.75 -10.41
N MET A 151 17.93 8.77 -9.52
CA MET A 151 16.62 8.14 -9.34
C MET A 151 15.61 9.12 -8.73
N ILE A 152 16.01 9.93 -7.76
CA ILE A 152 15.14 10.94 -7.15
C ILE A 152 14.70 11.94 -8.22
N GLU A 153 15.61 12.48 -9.00
CA GLU A 153 15.33 13.42 -10.09
C GLU A 153 14.33 12.84 -11.10
N LEU A 154 14.53 11.57 -11.49
CA LEU A 154 13.60 10.87 -12.37
C LEU A 154 12.18 10.82 -11.80
N TYR A 155 12.03 10.32 -10.56
CA TYR A 155 10.69 10.13 -9.99
C TYR A 155 10.03 11.46 -9.62
N GLU A 156 10.78 12.47 -9.20
CA GLU A 156 10.26 13.82 -8.95
C GLU A 156 9.81 14.50 -10.25
N LYS A 157 10.53 14.33 -11.37
CA LYS A 157 10.08 14.80 -12.72
C LYS A 157 8.74 14.19 -13.11
N ILE A 158 8.46 12.94 -12.75
CA ILE A 158 7.18 12.27 -13.00
C ILE A 158 6.06 12.84 -12.10
N GLY A 159 6.40 13.26 -10.87
CA GLY A 159 5.49 13.85 -9.90
C GLY A 159 5.42 13.12 -8.56
N TYR A 160 6.26 12.10 -8.34
CA TYR A 160 6.33 11.40 -7.05
C TYR A 160 7.22 12.16 -6.06
N ARG A 161 6.78 12.25 -4.82
CA ARG A 161 7.61 12.84 -3.76
C ARG A 161 8.69 11.86 -3.34
N CYS A 162 9.92 12.35 -3.20
CA CYS A 162 11.06 11.59 -2.74
C CYS A 162 11.63 12.16 -1.44
N LEU A 163 12.07 11.28 -0.53
CA LEU A 163 12.70 11.70 0.72
C LEU A 163 13.93 10.84 1.01
N LYS A 164 15.03 11.50 1.32
CA LYS A 164 16.26 10.85 1.81
C LYS A 164 16.18 10.64 3.31
N THR A 165 16.43 9.41 3.79
CA THR A 165 16.37 9.08 5.21
C THR A 165 17.57 8.29 5.71
N SER A 166 17.91 8.52 6.98
CA SER A 166 18.82 7.69 7.77
C SER A 166 18.36 7.67 9.21
N THR A 167 17.97 6.52 9.70
CA THR A 167 17.61 6.35 11.11
C THR A 167 18.85 6.52 12.01
N LYS A 168 20.04 6.07 11.53
CA LYS A 168 21.29 6.18 12.28
C LYS A 168 21.74 7.64 12.47
N LYS A 169 21.53 8.49 11.47
CA LYS A 169 21.90 9.92 11.50
C LYS A 169 20.71 10.84 11.79
N ASN A 170 19.53 10.29 12.00
CA ASN A 170 18.29 11.03 12.23
C ASN A 170 17.94 12.01 11.08
N ILE A 171 18.29 11.65 9.83
CA ILE A 171 18.03 12.47 8.63
C ILE A 171 16.65 12.13 8.08
N GLY A 172 15.85 13.14 7.73
CA GLY A 172 14.55 13.01 7.06
C GLY A 172 13.41 12.52 7.98
N ILE A 173 13.69 12.16 9.25
CA ILE A 173 12.69 11.58 10.15
C ILE A 173 11.55 12.56 10.47
N ASN A 174 11.87 13.82 10.79
CA ASN A 174 10.86 14.83 11.09
C ASN A 174 9.99 15.19 9.87
N THR A 175 10.60 15.25 8.69
CA THR A 175 9.88 15.45 7.42
C THR A 175 8.92 14.29 7.17
N LEU A 176 9.36 13.04 7.37
CA LEU A 176 8.51 11.88 7.21
C LEU A 176 7.34 11.90 8.22
N LYS A 177 7.59 12.23 9.49
CA LYS A 177 6.53 12.44 10.50
C LYS A 177 5.50 13.48 10.03
N SER A 178 5.94 14.59 9.46
CA SER A 178 5.03 15.63 8.96
C SER A 178 4.17 15.15 7.79
N TRP A 179 4.71 14.29 6.92
CA TRP A 179 3.96 13.70 5.81
C TRP A 179 2.91 12.68 6.26
N MET A 180 3.19 12.00 7.38
CA MET A 180 2.33 10.96 7.96
C MET A 180 1.21 11.52 8.84
N LYS A 181 1.39 12.73 9.36
CA LYS A 181 0.50 13.32 10.38
C LYS A 181 -0.95 13.39 9.90
N ASN A 182 -1.88 12.93 10.76
CA ASN A 182 -3.32 12.89 10.49
C ASN A 182 -3.74 12.11 9.24
N LYS A 183 -2.93 11.14 8.82
CA LYS A 183 -3.17 10.29 7.67
C LYS A 183 -3.20 8.82 8.06
N THR A 184 -3.86 8.02 7.24
CA THR A 184 -3.74 6.56 7.25
C THR A 184 -2.62 6.14 6.31
N ASN A 185 -1.54 5.60 6.88
CA ASN A 185 -0.28 5.36 6.21
C ASN A 185 0.01 3.86 6.05
N VAL A 186 0.63 3.47 4.94
CA VAL A 186 1.13 2.10 4.70
C VAL A 186 2.59 2.15 4.28
N PHE A 187 3.41 1.24 4.82
CA PHE A 187 4.81 1.10 4.43
C PHE A 187 5.04 -0.18 3.63
N ALA A 188 5.71 -0.05 2.50
CA ALA A 188 6.08 -1.15 1.62
C ALA A 188 7.59 -1.14 1.30
N GLY A 189 8.08 -2.20 0.67
CA GLY A 189 9.48 -2.34 0.27
C GLY A 189 10.04 -3.73 0.61
N HIS A 190 11.21 -4.04 0.07
CA HIS A 190 11.86 -5.34 0.30
C HIS A 190 12.18 -5.62 1.77
N SER A 191 12.39 -6.90 2.09
CA SER A 191 12.98 -7.29 3.39
C SER A 191 14.36 -6.65 3.52
N GLY A 192 14.68 -6.14 4.72
CA GLY A 192 15.98 -5.56 4.99
C GLY A 192 16.19 -4.10 4.56
N VAL A 193 15.26 -3.43 3.85
CA VAL A 193 15.39 -1.98 3.52
C VAL A 193 15.29 -1.05 4.74
N GLY A 194 14.87 -1.58 5.90
CA GLY A 194 14.82 -0.84 7.15
C GLY A 194 13.45 -0.29 7.54
N LYS A 195 12.35 -0.82 7.00
CA LYS A 195 10.96 -0.39 7.32
C LYS A 195 10.70 -0.36 8.82
N SER A 196 10.86 -1.50 9.51
CA SER A 196 10.57 -1.61 10.95
C SER A 196 11.46 -0.68 11.79
N THR A 197 12.74 -0.55 11.42
CA THR A 197 13.65 0.39 12.08
C THR A 197 13.18 1.83 11.87
N LEU A 198 12.75 2.18 10.67
CA LEU A 198 12.26 3.51 10.35
C LEU A 198 10.97 3.81 11.13
N ILE A 199 10.01 2.88 11.13
CA ILE A 199 8.75 3.03 11.87
C ILE A 199 9.00 3.14 13.37
N ASN A 200 9.86 2.29 13.96
CA ASN A 200 10.21 2.37 15.38
C ASN A 200 10.96 3.66 15.74
N THR A 201 11.70 4.25 14.79
CA THR A 201 12.33 5.57 15.00
C THR A 201 11.28 6.70 14.98
N ILE A 202 10.27 6.58 14.12
CA ILE A 202 9.15 7.53 14.01
C ILE A 202 8.24 7.43 15.22
N GLU A 203 7.89 6.21 15.63
CA GLU A 203 6.97 5.90 16.73
C GLU A 203 7.55 4.80 17.63
N PRO A 204 8.39 5.16 18.61
CA PRO A 204 9.07 4.18 19.47
C PRO A 204 8.12 3.27 20.25
N GLY A 205 6.90 3.74 20.53
CA GLY A 205 5.87 2.98 21.27
C GLY A 205 5.35 1.74 20.55
N LEU A 206 5.51 1.66 19.22
CA LEU A 206 5.00 0.53 18.44
C LEU A 206 5.81 -0.75 18.63
N ASN A 207 7.11 -0.66 18.97
CA ASN A 207 8.00 -1.80 19.22
C ASN A 207 7.88 -2.91 18.17
N LEU A 208 7.75 -2.54 16.89
CA LEU A 208 7.67 -3.52 15.81
C LEU A 208 8.95 -4.35 15.79
N LYS A 209 8.81 -5.67 15.91
CA LYS A 209 9.96 -6.58 15.92
C LYS A 209 10.71 -6.48 14.60
N THR A 210 11.98 -6.06 14.64
CA THR A 210 12.80 -5.79 13.45
C THR A 210 13.13 -7.04 12.62
N LYS A 211 12.88 -8.24 13.13
CA LYS A 211 13.10 -9.53 12.43
C LYS A 211 11.82 -10.20 11.92
N GLU A 212 10.64 -9.90 12.43
CA GLU A 212 9.42 -10.70 12.19
C GLU A 212 8.55 -10.26 11.03
N ILE A 213 8.73 -9.05 10.48
CA ILE A 213 8.02 -8.66 9.24
C ILE A 213 8.50 -9.49 8.04
N SER A 214 9.69 -10.12 8.10
CA SER A 214 10.24 -10.92 6.99
C SER A 214 10.37 -12.42 7.23
N ASP A 215 10.47 -12.90 8.48
CA ASP A 215 10.83 -14.30 8.77
C ASP A 215 9.66 -15.18 9.25
N TYR A 216 8.48 -14.62 9.48
CA TYR A 216 7.29 -15.37 9.89
C TYR A 216 6.76 -16.33 8.79
N HIS A 217 7.36 -16.31 7.60
CA HIS A 217 6.98 -17.18 6.48
C HIS A 217 7.82 -18.45 6.32
N GLN A 218 8.84 -18.69 7.17
CA GLN A 218 9.69 -19.90 7.03
C GLN A 218 9.29 -21.08 7.92
N THR A 219 8.41 -20.91 8.89
CA THR A 219 7.90 -22.03 9.69
C THR A 219 6.45 -22.31 9.33
N GLY A 220 6.22 -23.40 8.60
CA GLY A 220 4.95 -23.89 8.07
C GLY A 220 3.81 -24.16 9.08
N LYS A 221 3.49 -23.19 9.92
CA LYS A 221 2.24 -23.14 10.68
C LYS A 221 1.36 -22.05 10.08
N HIS A 222 0.16 -22.43 9.66
CA HIS A 222 -0.91 -21.54 9.19
C HIS A 222 -1.26 -20.50 10.27
N THR A 223 -0.52 -19.40 10.30
CA THR A 223 -0.90 -18.24 11.09
C THR A 223 -1.53 -17.26 10.11
N THR A 224 -2.84 -17.19 10.12
CA THR A 224 -3.61 -16.15 9.43
C THR A 224 -3.17 -14.81 10.01
N THR A 225 -2.31 -14.12 9.30
CA THR A 225 -1.77 -12.83 9.74
C THR A 225 -2.82 -11.78 9.40
N PHE A 226 -3.50 -11.30 10.41
CA PHE A 226 -4.52 -10.26 10.30
C PHE A 226 -3.86 -8.89 10.17
N SER A 227 -4.44 -8.02 9.33
CA SER A 227 -4.04 -6.62 9.28
C SER A 227 -4.47 -5.91 10.56
N GLU A 228 -3.63 -5.01 11.04
CA GLU A 228 -3.89 -4.20 12.23
C GLU A 228 -3.46 -2.74 11.98
N MET A 229 -4.22 -1.80 12.54
CA MET A 229 -3.99 -0.37 12.43
C MET A 229 -3.54 0.18 13.77
N PHE A 230 -2.43 0.87 13.78
CA PHE A 230 -1.82 1.48 14.97
C PHE A 230 -1.94 2.99 14.90
N GLU A 231 -2.39 3.59 15.98
CA GLU A 231 -2.44 5.04 16.13
C GLU A 231 -1.05 5.62 16.39
N LEU A 232 -0.79 6.78 15.80
CA LEU A 232 0.47 7.50 15.97
C LEU A 232 0.32 8.58 17.04
N SER A 233 1.32 8.75 17.90
CA SER A 233 1.33 9.74 18.98
C SER A 233 1.17 11.19 18.50
N PHE A 234 1.53 11.45 17.24
CA PHE A 234 1.41 12.77 16.59
C PHE A 234 0.19 12.90 15.67
N GLY A 235 -0.75 11.96 15.75
CA GLY A 235 -1.98 11.88 14.96
C GLY A 235 -1.84 11.10 13.66
N GLY A 236 -2.93 10.41 13.29
CA GLY A 236 -2.98 9.50 12.15
C GLY A 236 -2.66 8.05 12.52
N TYR A 237 -2.51 7.21 11.51
CA TYR A 237 -2.40 5.77 11.69
C TYR A 237 -1.35 5.15 10.77
N ILE A 238 -0.81 4.00 11.19
CA ILE A 238 -0.08 3.06 10.33
C ILE A 238 -0.88 1.77 10.27
N ILE A 239 -1.12 1.25 9.05
CA ILE A 239 -1.64 -0.10 8.87
C ILE A 239 -0.46 -1.04 8.67
N ASP A 240 -0.31 -2.00 9.59
CA ASP A 240 0.59 -3.13 9.39
C ASP A 240 -0.18 -4.24 8.68
N THR A 241 0.23 -4.52 7.49
CA THR A 241 -0.34 -5.55 6.64
C THR A 241 0.74 -6.58 6.35
N PRO A 242 0.80 -7.67 7.13
CA PRO A 242 1.72 -8.75 6.87
C PRO A 242 1.52 -9.29 5.45
N GLY A 243 2.59 -9.26 4.66
CA GLY A 243 2.54 -9.73 3.26
C GLY A 243 2.38 -8.64 2.20
N ILE A 244 2.28 -7.36 2.54
CA ILE A 244 2.52 -6.29 1.56
C ILE A 244 4.04 -6.17 1.32
N LYS A 245 4.61 -7.16 0.66
CA LYS A 245 5.95 -7.03 0.02
C LYS A 245 5.86 -6.13 -1.22
N GLY A 246 4.70 -5.98 -1.77
CA GLY A 246 4.23 -5.10 -2.81
C GLY A 246 2.70 -5.15 -2.83
N PHE A 247 2.03 -4.14 -3.35
CA PHE A 247 0.62 -4.28 -3.69
C PHE A 247 0.49 -5.50 -4.60
N GLY A 248 -0.44 -6.41 -4.31
CA GLY A 248 -0.74 -7.48 -5.25
C GLY A 248 -0.97 -6.86 -6.63
N VAL A 249 -0.30 -7.39 -7.65
CA VAL A 249 -0.51 -6.91 -9.01
C VAL A 249 -2.00 -7.13 -9.30
N LEU A 250 -2.73 -6.04 -9.56
CA LEU A 250 -4.09 -6.11 -10.08
C LEU A 250 -4.07 -6.89 -11.40
N GLU A 251 -5.14 -7.61 -11.67
CA GLU A 251 -5.45 -8.00 -13.04
C GLU A 251 -5.74 -6.70 -13.80
N MET A 252 -4.73 -6.22 -14.50
CA MET A 252 -4.84 -5.07 -15.39
C MET A 252 -4.95 -5.63 -16.80
N GLU A 253 -5.91 -5.15 -17.54
CA GLU A 253 -5.93 -5.40 -18.98
C GLU A 253 -4.69 -4.74 -19.59
N LYS A 254 -4.12 -5.36 -20.63
CA LYS A 254 -2.86 -4.87 -21.23
C LYS A 254 -2.99 -3.43 -21.72
N GLU A 255 -4.16 -3.09 -22.21
CA GLU A 255 -4.52 -1.78 -22.72
C GLU A 255 -4.56 -0.70 -21.63
N GLU A 256 -4.77 -1.09 -20.37
CA GLU A 256 -4.86 -0.16 -19.24
C GLU A 256 -3.51 0.12 -18.57
N ILE A 257 -2.49 -0.72 -18.79
CA ILE A 257 -1.21 -0.60 -18.07
C ILE A 257 -0.57 0.78 -18.26
N SER A 258 -0.62 1.34 -19.48
CA SER A 258 -0.08 2.68 -19.77
C SER A 258 -0.79 3.79 -19.01
N HIS A 259 -2.06 3.59 -18.60
CA HIS A 259 -2.84 4.56 -17.83
C HIS A 259 -2.28 4.76 -16.42
N TYR A 260 -1.54 3.78 -15.91
CA TYR A 260 -0.93 3.81 -14.58
C TYR A 260 0.55 4.24 -14.60
N PHE A 261 1.01 4.76 -15.75
CA PHE A 261 2.27 5.51 -15.88
C PHE A 261 1.91 6.98 -16.12
N PRO A 262 1.98 7.85 -15.11
CA PRO A 262 1.49 9.24 -15.22
C PRO A 262 2.07 10.02 -16.39
N GLU A 263 3.35 9.78 -16.71
CA GLU A 263 4.05 10.39 -17.84
C GLU A 263 3.54 9.89 -19.20
N MET A 264 3.09 8.63 -19.29
CA MET A 264 2.50 8.06 -20.50
C MET A 264 1.03 8.44 -20.62
N PHE A 265 0.29 8.43 -19.51
CA PHE A 265 -1.12 8.78 -19.46
C PHE A 265 -1.40 10.17 -20.05
N LYS A 266 -0.53 11.16 -19.78
CA LYS A 266 -0.63 12.51 -20.32
C LYS A 266 -0.50 12.59 -21.86
N LEU A 267 -0.02 11.53 -22.49
CA LEU A 267 0.24 11.48 -23.94
C LEU A 267 -0.75 10.60 -24.69
N LEU A 268 -1.66 9.88 -24.02
CA LEU A 268 -2.57 8.94 -24.67
C LEU A 268 -3.40 9.59 -25.79
N GLU A 269 -3.98 10.77 -25.53
CA GLU A 269 -4.80 11.50 -26.49
C GLU A 269 -4.02 12.03 -27.70
N LYS A 270 -2.67 12.06 -27.61
CA LYS A 270 -1.79 12.54 -28.68
C LYS A 270 -1.35 11.42 -29.62
N CYS A 271 -1.55 10.15 -29.24
CA CYS A 271 -1.24 9.04 -30.11
C CYS A 271 -2.23 8.98 -31.29
N GLN A 272 -1.74 8.54 -32.45
CA GLN A 272 -2.56 8.41 -33.66
C GLN A 272 -3.74 7.44 -33.47
N TYR A 273 -3.56 6.41 -32.62
CA TYR A 273 -4.59 5.40 -32.35
C TYR A 273 -5.03 5.47 -30.89
N TYR A 274 -6.35 5.46 -30.65
CA TYR A 274 -6.94 5.54 -29.31
C TYR A 274 -6.63 4.31 -28.44
N ASN A 275 -6.36 3.15 -29.05
CA ASN A 275 -6.00 1.91 -28.39
C ASN A 275 -4.49 1.58 -28.52
N CYS A 276 -3.65 2.61 -28.65
CA CYS A 276 -2.22 2.46 -28.81
C CYS A 276 -1.62 1.74 -27.60
N THR A 277 -0.92 0.63 -27.85
CA THR A 277 -0.18 -0.10 -26.82
C THR A 277 1.24 0.40 -26.65
N HIS A 278 1.63 1.46 -27.38
CA HIS A 278 2.95 2.10 -27.35
C HIS A 278 4.12 1.14 -27.65
N THR A 279 3.87 0.06 -28.38
CA THR A 279 4.87 -0.95 -28.73
C THR A 279 5.31 -0.82 -30.18
N HIS A 280 4.43 -1.09 -31.14
CA HIS A 280 4.73 -1.17 -32.57
C HIS A 280 3.98 -0.14 -33.42
N GLU A 281 3.01 0.54 -32.84
CA GLU A 281 2.13 1.45 -33.59
C GLU A 281 2.90 2.63 -34.17
N PRO A 282 2.64 3.00 -35.45
CA PRO A 282 3.17 4.24 -36.04
C PRO A 282 2.48 5.47 -35.41
N GLY A 283 3.14 6.60 -35.39
CA GLY A 283 2.60 7.83 -34.81
C GLY A 283 2.35 7.77 -33.31
N CYS A 284 3.06 6.89 -32.59
CA CYS A 284 2.99 6.77 -31.14
C CYS A 284 3.77 7.90 -30.45
N GLU A 285 3.07 8.78 -29.75
CA GLU A 285 3.69 9.93 -29.06
C GLU A 285 4.53 9.47 -27.87
N VAL A 286 4.13 8.42 -27.15
CA VAL A 286 4.95 7.85 -26.04
C VAL A 286 6.32 7.40 -26.55
N LYS A 287 6.39 6.64 -27.66
CA LYS A 287 7.69 6.22 -28.26
C LYS A 287 8.54 7.41 -28.71
N LYS A 288 7.92 8.44 -29.24
CA LYS A 288 8.62 9.67 -29.62
C LYS A 288 9.24 10.32 -28.38
N TYR A 289 8.50 10.49 -27.29
CA TYR A 289 9.01 11.06 -26.04
C TYR A 289 10.09 10.19 -25.38
N VAL A 290 10.05 8.88 -25.55
CA VAL A 290 11.16 7.99 -25.14
C VAL A 290 12.40 8.28 -25.97
N ASN A 291 12.28 8.35 -27.30
CA ASN A 291 13.40 8.63 -28.19
C ASN A 291 14.02 10.01 -27.98
N GLU A 292 13.23 10.99 -27.54
CA GLU A 292 13.66 12.36 -27.21
C GLU A 292 14.23 12.45 -25.77
N GLY A 293 14.19 11.36 -24.96
CA GLY A 293 14.67 11.34 -23.59
C GLY A 293 13.76 12.03 -22.58
N GLU A 294 12.53 12.40 -22.96
CA GLU A 294 11.55 13.00 -22.08
C GLU A 294 10.89 11.96 -21.16
N ILE A 295 10.71 10.74 -21.66
CA ILE A 295 10.37 9.56 -20.85
C ILE A 295 11.65 8.71 -20.75
N ALA A 296 12.04 8.38 -19.53
CA ALA A 296 13.23 7.58 -19.29
C ALA A 296 13.08 6.15 -19.84
N ASP A 297 14.14 5.63 -20.48
CA ASP A 297 14.19 4.26 -20.99
C ASP A 297 13.83 3.22 -19.92
N SER A 298 14.33 3.41 -18.69
CA SER A 298 14.05 2.51 -17.57
C SER A 298 12.55 2.38 -17.28
N ARG A 299 11.80 3.47 -17.37
CA ARG A 299 10.34 3.48 -17.19
C ARG A 299 9.64 2.77 -18.34
N TYR A 300 10.08 3.03 -19.57
CA TYR A 300 9.52 2.36 -20.74
C TYR A 300 9.84 0.85 -20.73
N PHE A 301 11.05 0.45 -20.32
CA PHE A 301 11.39 -0.96 -20.12
C PHE A 301 10.51 -1.62 -19.05
N SER A 302 10.25 -0.94 -17.94
CA SER A 302 9.35 -1.44 -16.89
C SER A 302 7.93 -1.62 -17.42
N TYR A 303 7.44 -0.69 -18.24
CA TYR A 303 6.14 -0.79 -18.92
C TYR A 303 6.08 -2.00 -19.85
N LEU A 304 7.08 -2.18 -20.74
CA LEU A 304 7.15 -3.33 -21.64
C LEU A 304 7.24 -4.65 -20.86
N GLY A 305 7.98 -4.65 -19.75
CA GLY A 305 8.07 -5.81 -18.85
C GLY A 305 6.71 -6.20 -18.26
N LEU A 306 5.88 -5.23 -17.90
CA LEU A 306 4.52 -5.48 -17.40
C LEU A 306 3.59 -6.01 -18.50
N LEU A 307 3.68 -5.48 -19.73
CA LEU A 307 2.91 -5.97 -20.88
C LEU A 307 3.22 -7.42 -21.23
N ASN A 308 4.50 -7.83 -21.11
CA ASN A 308 5.00 -9.16 -21.49
C ASN A 308 4.96 -10.16 -20.33
N THR A 309 4.52 -9.75 -19.15
CA THR A 309 4.39 -10.68 -18.03
C THR A 309 3.22 -11.61 -18.31
N ASP A 310 3.52 -12.86 -18.67
CA ASP A 310 2.51 -13.92 -18.80
C ASP A 310 1.71 -14.04 -17.49
N ASP A 311 0.45 -14.48 -17.60
CA ASP A 311 -0.50 -14.63 -16.50
C ASP A 311 0.04 -15.44 -15.29
N LYS A 312 1.14 -16.18 -15.45
CA LYS A 312 1.84 -16.93 -14.39
C LYS A 312 2.42 -16.05 -13.26
N TYR A 313 2.70 -14.78 -13.53
CA TYR A 313 3.20 -13.82 -12.52
C TYR A 313 2.16 -12.80 -12.10
N ARG A 314 0.93 -12.89 -12.66
CA ARG A 314 -0.25 -12.12 -12.23
C ARG A 314 -0.95 -12.77 -11.04
N ASN A 315 -0.46 -13.94 -10.58
CA ASN A 315 -0.98 -14.69 -9.44
C ASN A 315 -0.22 -14.38 -8.15
#